data_3e131638c60ad3686dfa435e1c535eac
#
_entry.id   3e131638c60ad3686dfa435e1c535eac
#
_cell.length_a   1.000
_cell.length_b   1.000
_cell.length_c   1.000
_cell.angle_alpha   90.00
_cell.angle_beta   90.00
_cell.angle_gamma   90.00
#
_symmetry.space_group_name_H-M   'P 1'
#
loop_
_entity.id
_entity.type
_entity.pdbx_description
1 polymer ?
#
loop_
_entity_poly.entity_id
_entity_poly.type
_entity_poly.pdbx_seq_one_letter_code
_entity_poly.pdbx_strand_id
1 'polypeptide(L)'
;MTLTKTPICEFGKNAENFQLKSTDNKVVSLNDVKGENGTLIMFICNHCPYVKAVIEEIVQDCKKLESNGIKSVAICANDVKNYPEDSFENMAKFSKKNNFNFPYLFDETQEIAKKYDAVCTPDFFGYNKNLELQ
;
A
#
# COMPACT_ATOMS: atom_id res chain seq x y z
N MET A 1 9.02 2.02 15.49
CA MET A 1 9.17 3.04 14.44
C MET A 1 9.45 4.39 15.09
N THR A 2 10.43 5.08 14.57
CA THR A 2 10.81 6.39 15.10
C THR A 2 9.80 7.44 14.67
N LEU A 3 9.44 8.33 15.59
CA LEU A 3 8.57 9.45 15.26
C LEU A 3 9.34 10.42 14.36
N THR A 4 8.86 10.61 13.14
CA THR A 4 9.49 11.51 12.19
C THR A 4 8.55 12.65 11.82
N LYS A 5 9.14 13.75 11.34
CA LYS A 5 8.36 14.89 10.88
C LYS A 5 7.58 14.49 9.61
N THR A 6 6.29 14.74 9.60
CA THR A 6 5.45 14.47 8.43
C THR A 6 5.87 15.38 7.27
N PRO A 7 6.10 14.82 6.08
CA PRO A 7 6.40 15.62 4.90
C PRO A 7 5.22 16.53 4.54
N ILE A 8 5.53 17.65 3.89
CA ILE A 8 4.49 18.54 3.37
C ILE A 8 3.77 17.82 2.23
N CYS A 9 2.44 17.76 2.27
CA CYS A 9 1.64 17.19 1.21
C CYS A 9 1.66 18.10 -0.02
N GLU A 10 2.08 17.55 -1.15
CA GLU A 10 2.06 18.23 -2.43
C GLU A 10 0.80 17.82 -3.21
N PHE A 11 -0.34 18.41 -2.89
CA PHE A 11 -1.59 18.13 -3.55
C PHE A 11 -1.47 18.38 -5.06
N GLY A 12 -2.04 17.49 -5.86
CA GLY A 12 -1.94 17.54 -7.30
C GLY A 12 -0.71 16.86 -7.88
N LYS A 13 0.24 16.44 -7.03
CA LYS A 13 1.43 15.70 -7.49
C LYS A 13 1.00 14.37 -8.10
N ASN A 14 1.58 14.03 -9.24
CA ASN A 14 1.28 12.75 -9.90
C ASN A 14 1.84 11.58 -9.12
N ALA A 15 1.11 10.46 -9.11
CA ALA A 15 1.57 9.22 -8.52
C ALA A 15 2.82 8.71 -9.25
N GLU A 16 3.80 8.23 -8.47
CA GLU A 16 5.00 7.63 -9.02
C GLU A 16 4.69 6.22 -9.56
N ASN A 17 5.19 5.92 -10.75
CA ASN A 17 5.02 4.60 -11.33
C ASN A 17 5.82 3.53 -10.56
N PHE A 18 5.33 2.30 -10.60
CA PHE A 18 6.01 1.19 -9.97
C PHE A 18 5.70 -0.12 -10.71
N GLN A 19 6.58 -1.10 -10.52
CA GLN A 19 6.37 -2.48 -10.94
C GLN A 19 6.88 -3.36 -9.80
N LEU A 20 5.98 -3.97 -9.07
CA LEU A 20 6.30 -4.74 -7.87
C LEU A 20 5.61 -6.09 -7.91
N LYS A 21 6.22 -7.08 -7.27
CA LYS A 21 5.67 -8.42 -7.19
C LYS A 21 4.58 -8.48 -6.12
N SER A 22 3.44 -8.99 -6.49
CA SER A 22 2.33 -9.23 -5.56
C SER A 22 2.44 -10.58 -4.89
N THR A 23 1.67 -10.79 -3.82
CA THR A 23 1.68 -12.05 -3.07
C THR A 23 1.17 -13.25 -3.87
N ASP A 24 0.52 -13.03 -5.00
CA ASP A 24 0.11 -14.08 -5.93
C ASP A 24 1.12 -14.33 -7.07
N ASN A 25 2.35 -13.83 -6.90
CA ASN A 25 3.48 -14.00 -7.83
C ASN A 25 3.30 -13.29 -9.18
N LYS A 26 2.45 -12.30 -9.24
CA LYS A 26 2.27 -11.47 -10.45
C LYS A 26 2.98 -10.15 -10.29
N VAL A 27 3.54 -9.63 -11.38
CA VAL A 27 4.08 -8.25 -11.39
C VAL A 27 2.92 -7.29 -11.61
N VAL A 28 2.76 -6.35 -10.69
CA VAL A 28 1.68 -5.36 -10.70
C VAL A 28 2.27 -3.97 -10.85
N SER A 29 1.75 -3.20 -11.80
CA SER A 29 2.15 -1.82 -12.03
C SER A 29 1.08 -0.85 -11.55
N LEU A 30 1.43 0.44 -11.52
CA LEU A 30 0.47 1.50 -11.18
C LEU A 30 -0.75 1.46 -12.12
N ASN A 31 -0.53 1.24 -13.42
CA ASN A 31 -1.63 1.16 -14.37
C ASN A 31 -2.59 0.00 -14.09
N ASP A 32 -2.09 -1.10 -13.56
CA ASP A 32 -2.92 -2.27 -13.22
C ASP A 32 -3.87 -2.00 -12.07
N VAL A 33 -3.52 -1.05 -11.19
CA VAL A 33 -4.32 -0.74 -10.00
C VAL A 33 -5.01 0.62 -10.08
N LYS A 34 -4.90 1.30 -11.21
CA LYS A 34 -5.57 2.58 -11.44
C LYS A 34 -7.08 2.37 -11.47
N GLY A 35 -7.79 3.04 -10.57
CA GLY A 35 -9.25 3.00 -10.54
C GLY A 35 -9.89 3.97 -11.51
N GLU A 36 -11.12 3.66 -11.90
CA GLU A 36 -11.91 4.50 -12.82
C GLU A 36 -12.15 5.89 -12.23
N ASN A 37 -12.42 5.98 -10.92
CA ASN A 37 -12.72 7.22 -10.23
C ASN A 37 -11.62 7.66 -9.26
N GLY A 38 -10.63 6.83 -9.01
CA GLY A 38 -9.54 7.14 -8.12
C GLY A 38 -8.76 5.90 -7.72
N THR A 39 -7.66 6.12 -7.00
CA THR A 39 -6.77 5.05 -6.56
C THR A 39 -6.27 5.36 -5.15
N LEU A 40 -6.30 4.36 -4.27
CA LEU A 40 -5.74 4.46 -2.93
C LEU A 40 -4.49 3.59 -2.86
N ILE A 41 -3.35 4.21 -2.51
CA ILE A 41 -2.08 3.51 -2.31
C ILE A 41 -1.76 3.53 -0.83
N MET A 42 -1.54 2.34 -0.26
CA MET A 42 -1.29 2.18 1.17
C MET A 42 0.07 1.54 1.39
N PHE A 43 0.85 2.09 2.31
CA PHE A 43 2.08 1.45 2.79
C PHE A 43 1.78 0.83 4.14
N ILE A 44 1.79 -0.50 4.20
CA ILE A 44 1.49 -1.27 5.41
C ILE A 44 2.54 -2.36 5.61
N CYS A 45 2.52 -2.98 6.78
CA CYS A 45 3.39 -4.12 7.09
C CYS A 45 2.61 -5.16 7.88
N ASN A 46 3.17 -6.37 7.96
CA ASN A 46 2.49 -7.48 8.64
C ASN A 46 2.62 -7.42 10.17
N HIS A 47 3.71 -6.84 10.66
CA HIS A 47 4.03 -6.87 12.09
C HIS A 47 3.57 -5.62 12.85
N CYS A 48 3.21 -4.54 12.16
CA CYS A 48 2.88 -3.29 12.81
C CYS A 48 1.60 -3.41 13.66
N PRO A 49 1.64 -3.12 14.96
CA PRO A 49 0.46 -3.21 15.81
C PRO A 49 -0.70 -2.34 15.36
N TYR A 50 -0.40 -1.14 14.83
CA TYR A 50 -1.43 -0.25 14.30
C TYR A 50 -2.13 -0.86 13.10
N VAL A 51 -1.38 -1.47 12.19
CA VAL A 51 -1.96 -2.14 11.02
C VAL A 51 -2.85 -3.30 11.48
N LYS A 52 -2.34 -4.15 12.38
CA LYS A 52 -3.11 -5.28 12.91
C LYS A 52 -4.41 -4.85 13.57
N ALA A 53 -4.40 -3.71 14.25
CA ALA A 53 -5.57 -3.20 14.94
C ALA A 53 -6.66 -2.69 13.99
N VAL A 54 -6.29 -2.20 12.80
CA VAL A 54 -7.23 -1.55 11.88
C VAL A 54 -7.43 -2.29 10.55
N ILE A 55 -6.76 -3.42 10.35
CA ILE A 55 -6.75 -4.08 9.04
C ILE A 55 -8.15 -4.52 8.59
N GLU A 56 -9.00 -4.97 9.49
CA GLU A 56 -10.37 -5.34 9.14
C GLU A 56 -11.15 -4.15 8.59
N GLU A 57 -11.01 -3.00 9.23
CA GLU A 57 -11.67 -1.77 8.79
C GLU A 57 -11.12 -1.31 7.44
N ILE A 58 -9.79 -1.40 7.26
CA ILE A 58 -9.15 -1.08 5.99
C ILE A 58 -9.72 -1.94 4.87
N VAL A 59 -9.82 -3.24 5.08
CA VAL A 59 -10.36 -4.17 4.08
C VAL A 59 -11.82 -3.83 3.75
N GLN A 60 -12.64 -3.56 4.76
CA GLN A 60 -14.03 -3.17 4.54
C GLN A 60 -14.16 -1.86 3.78
N ASP A 61 -13.35 -0.87 4.14
CA ASP A 61 -13.34 0.42 3.45
C ASP A 61 -12.89 0.28 2.00
N CYS A 62 -11.88 -0.54 1.74
CA CYS A 62 -11.42 -0.80 0.37
C CYS A 62 -12.48 -1.48 -0.48
N LYS A 63 -13.29 -2.37 0.09
CA LYS A 63 -14.43 -2.97 -0.61
C LYS A 63 -15.47 -1.93 -1.01
N LYS A 64 -15.77 -1.00 -0.11
CA LYS A 64 -16.69 0.11 -0.39
C LYS A 64 -16.14 1.03 -1.47
N LEU A 65 -14.86 1.35 -1.41
CA LEU A 65 -14.20 2.18 -2.42
C LEU A 65 -14.24 1.50 -3.79
N GLU A 66 -14.00 0.20 -3.85
CA GLU A 66 -14.04 -0.57 -5.10
C GLU A 66 -15.41 -0.47 -5.77
N SER A 67 -16.49 -0.56 -4.99
CA SER A 67 -17.85 -0.41 -5.53
C SER A 67 -18.12 1.00 -6.04
N ASN A 68 -17.31 1.98 -5.69
CA ASN A 68 -17.38 3.37 -6.19
C ASN A 68 -16.34 3.67 -7.26
N GLY A 69 -15.70 2.65 -7.83
CA GLY A 69 -14.71 2.83 -8.90
C GLY A 69 -13.34 3.27 -8.41
N ILE A 70 -13.06 3.16 -7.11
CA ILE A 70 -11.77 3.50 -6.52
C ILE A 70 -11.06 2.20 -6.17
N LYS A 71 -9.95 1.92 -6.84
CA LYS A 71 -9.15 0.73 -6.57
C LYS A 71 -8.13 1.01 -5.48
N SER A 72 -7.73 -0.03 -4.76
CA SER A 72 -6.76 0.05 -3.69
C SER A 72 -5.59 -0.89 -3.95
N VAL A 73 -4.41 -0.53 -3.46
CA VAL A 73 -3.23 -1.37 -3.48
C VAL A 73 -2.44 -1.15 -2.19
N ALA A 74 -1.91 -2.21 -1.63
CA ALA A 74 -1.05 -2.13 -0.45
C ALA A 74 0.38 -2.51 -0.82
N ILE A 75 1.34 -1.82 -0.24
CA ILE A 75 2.77 -2.02 -0.49
C ILE A 75 3.48 -2.19 0.85
N CYS A 76 4.28 -3.24 0.96
CA CYS A 76 5.15 -3.47 2.12
C CYS A 76 6.59 -3.20 1.71
N ALA A 77 7.23 -2.26 2.38
CA ALA A 77 8.60 -1.83 2.10
C ALA A 77 9.54 -2.03 3.28
N ASN A 78 9.17 -2.85 4.26
CA ASN A 78 10.00 -3.05 5.43
C ASN A 78 11.20 -3.95 5.13
N ASP A 79 12.28 -3.71 5.88
CA ASP A 79 13.51 -4.48 5.77
C ASP A 79 13.29 -5.88 6.38
N VAL A 80 13.28 -6.90 5.54
CA VAL A 80 13.04 -8.29 5.93
C VAL A 80 14.14 -8.82 6.84
N LYS A 81 15.37 -8.29 6.74
CA LYS A 81 16.49 -8.71 7.58
C LYS A 81 16.26 -8.34 9.04
N ASN A 82 15.69 -7.17 9.28
CA ASN A 82 15.37 -6.68 10.62
C ASN A 82 13.96 -7.06 11.07
N TYR A 83 13.06 -7.30 10.12
CA TYR A 83 11.65 -7.61 10.36
C TYR A 83 11.24 -8.84 9.56
N PRO A 84 11.66 -10.05 9.98
CA PRO A 84 11.32 -11.29 9.25
C PRO A 84 9.81 -11.54 9.13
N GLU A 85 9.01 -10.96 10.03
CA GLU A 85 7.56 -11.04 9.95
C GLU A 85 7.00 -10.43 8.68
N ASP A 86 7.76 -9.55 8.03
CA ASP A 86 7.36 -8.87 6.79
C ASP A 86 7.94 -9.55 5.55
N SER A 87 8.37 -10.79 5.64
CA SER A 87 8.82 -11.56 4.49
C SER A 87 7.69 -11.71 3.48
N PHE A 88 8.06 -11.95 2.23
CA PHE A 88 7.10 -12.16 1.14
C PHE A 88 6.12 -13.29 1.46
N GLU A 89 6.62 -14.37 2.04
CA GLU A 89 5.79 -15.50 2.47
C GLU A 89 4.78 -15.09 3.54
N ASN A 90 5.21 -14.32 4.52
CA ASN A 90 4.32 -13.83 5.58
C ASN A 90 3.33 -12.80 5.06
N MET A 91 3.71 -12.00 4.07
CA MET A 91 2.78 -11.10 3.38
C MET A 91 1.62 -11.88 2.74
N ALA A 92 1.93 -12.99 2.07
CA ALA A 92 0.90 -13.83 1.46
C ALA A 92 -0.05 -14.40 2.52
N LYS A 93 0.48 -14.86 3.64
CA LYS A 93 -0.32 -15.37 4.76
C LYS A 93 -1.21 -14.28 5.36
N PHE A 94 -0.66 -13.10 5.55
CA PHE A 94 -1.39 -11.95 6.11
C PHE A 94 -2.54 -11.51 5.21
N SER A 95 -2.27 -11.41 3.92
CA SER A 95 -3.27 -11.08 2.91
C SER A 95 -4.43 -12.08 2.90
N LYS A 96 -4.11 -13.37 2.93
CA LYS A 96 -5.11 -14.44 2.92
C LYS A 96 -5.92 -14.47 4.21
N LYS A 97 -5.25 -14.33 5.36
CA LYS A 97 -5.91 -14.34 6.67
C LYS A 97 -6.92 -13.20 6.81
N ASN A 98 -6.59 -12.03 6.26
CA ASN A 98 -7.43 -10.84 6.39
C ASN A 98 -8.34 -10.59 5.19
N ASN A 99 -8.41 -11.53 4.25
CA ASN A 99 -9.30 -11.46 3.09
C ASN A 99 -9.12 -10.17 2.27
N PHE A 100 -7.88 -9.83 1.94
CA PHE A 100 -7.58 -8.65 1.11
C PHE A 100 -8.31 -8.75 -0.24
N ASN A 101 -9.04 -7.70 -0.58
CA ASN A 101 -9.66 -7.54 -1.90
C ASN A 101 -8.80 -6.70 -2.85
N PHE A 102 -7.57 -6.40 -2.46
CA PHE A 102 -6.61 -5.58 -3.20
C PHE A 102 -5.27 -6.28 -3.25
N PRO A 103 -4.42 -5.97 -4.25
CA PRO A 103 -3.07 -6.53 -4.34
C PRO A 103 -2.21 -6.08 -3.15
N TYR A 104 -1.36 -6.99 -2.68
CA TYR A 104 -0.36 -6.70 -1.65
C TYR A 104 1.02 -6.89 -2.28
N LEU A 105 1.76 -5.80 -2.45
CA LEU A 105 2.99 -5.75 -3.23
C LEU A 105 4.21 -5.62 -2.32
N PHE A 106 5.32 -6.21 -2.77
CA PHE A 106 6.59 -6.19 -2.03
C PHE A 106 7.58 -5.21 -2.68
N ASP A 107 7.93 -4.15 -1.95
CA ASP A 107 8.94 -3.18 -2.32
C ASP A 107 10.27 -3.56 -1.64
N GLU A 108 10.95 -4.55 -2.22
CA GLU A 108 12.14 -5.15 -1.63
C GLU A 108 13.27 -4.14 -1.38
N THR A 109 13.46 -3.21 -2.29
CA THR A 109 14.53 -2.21 -2.22
C THR A 109 14.14 -0.96 -1.46
N GLN A 110 12.86 -0.82 -1.12
CA GLN A 110 12.30 0.37 -0.46
C GLN A 110 12.33 1.63 -1.34
N GLU A 111 12.61 1.46 -2.63
CA GLU A 111 12.67 2.59 -3.57
C GLU A 111 11.33 3.27 -3.76
N ILE A 112 10.25 2.48 -3.84
CA ILE A 112 8.91 3.03 -4.06
C ILE A 112 8.44 3.81 -2.84
N ALA A 113 8.66 3.28 -1.65
CA ALA A 113 8.35 4.00 -0.41
C ALA A 113 9.07 5.35 -0.36
N LYS A 114 10.33 5.39 -0.78
CA LYS A 114 11.11 6.64 -0.83
C LYS A 114 10.55 7.63 -1.85
N LYS A 115 10.14 7.14 -3.02
CA LYS A 115 9.54 7.99 -4.05
C LYS A 115 8.22 8.62 -3.60
N TYR A 116 7.45 7.91 -2.79
CA TYR A 116 6.18 8.39 -2.25
C TYR A 116 6.34 9.20 -0.97
N ASP A 117 7.57 9.31 -0.44
CA ASP A 117 7.84 9.93 0.86
C ASP A 117 7.05 9.27 1.99
N ALA A 118 6.85 7.96 1.90
CA ALA A 118 6.20 7.20 2.95
C ALA A 118 7.13 7.11 4.17
N VAL A 119 6.69 7.64 5.31
CA VAL A 119 7.53 7.76 6.51
C VAL A 119 7.15 6.81 7.63
N CYS A 120 5.95 6.24 7.56
CA CYS A 120 5.46 5.34 8.59
C CYS A 120 4.44 4.36 8.00
N THR A 121 4.10 3.34 8.78
CA THR A 121 3.01 2.43 8.44
C THR A 121 1.97 2.46 9.57
N PRO A 122 0.70 2.49 9.25
CA PRO A 122 0.16 2.65 7.89
C PRO A 122 0.32 4.08 7.37
N ASP A 123 0.54 4.21 6.07
CA ASP A 123 0.59 5.50 5.40
C ASP A 123 -0.29 5.43 4.14
N PHE A 124 -1.15 6.42 3.93
CA PHE A 124 -2.19 6.38 2.90
C PHE A 124 -2.06 7.55 1.93
N PHE A 125 -2.13 7.24 0.63
CA PHE A 125 -2.07 8.25 -0.43
C PHE A 125 -3.28 8.06 -1.35
N GLY A 126 -4.21 9.02 -1.34
CA GLY A 126 -5.38 9.00 -2.19
C GLY A 126 -5.16 9.81 -3.45
N TYR A 127 -5.51 9.25 -4.62
CA TYR A 127 -5.35 9.88 -5.92
C TYR A 127 -6.69 9.94 -6.65
N ASN A 128 -6.87 11.01 -7.45
CA ASN A 128 -8.05 11.12 -8.29
C ASN A 128 -7.90 10.24 -9.55
N LYS A 129 -8.88 10.29 -10.45
CA LYS A 129 -8.86 9.49 -11.70
C LYS A 129 -7.67 9.77 -12.61
N ASN A 130 -7.03 10.93 -12.44
CA ASN A 130 -5.85 11.34 -13.21
C ASN A 130 -4.54 11.04 -12.48
N LEU A 131 -4.60 10.30 -11.35
CA LEU A 131 -3.45 9.96 -10.50
C LEU A 131 -2.77 11.20 -9.91
N GLU A 132 -3.55 12.20 -9.56
CA GLU A 132 -3.09 13.38 -8.86
C GLU A 132 -3.46 13.29 -7.38
N LEU A 133 -2.51 13.59 -6.50
CA LEU A 133 -2.69 13.48 -5.04
C LEU A 133 -3.77 14.43 -4.54
N GLN A 134 -4.65 13.88 -3.74
CA GLN A 134 -5.76 14.61 -3.12
C GLN A 134 -5.59 14.81 -1.62
#